data_b39544a61d20ac0576a7eb0c330be737
#
_entry.id   b39544a61d20ac0576a7eb0c330be737
#
_cell.length_a   1.000
_cell.length_b   1.000
_cell.length_c   1.000
_cell.angle_alpha   90.00
_cell.angle_beta   90.00
_cell.angle_gamma   90.00
#
_symmetry.space_group_name_H-M   'P 1'
#
loop_
_entity.id
_entity.type
_entity.pdbx_description
1 polymer ?
#
loop_
_entity_poly.entity_id
_entity_poly.type
_entity_poly.pdbx_seq_one_letter_code
_entity_poly.pdbx_strand_id
1 'polypeptide(L)'
;MDLIFYIGIGVMVASLVALACAPLFLRPARHERRLLEVVKSERPDQRKISEKELVREKVLALARALHSRIGFAGDDKLKGKLLSAGLRGSNKMDAYMTARVVAPLAGIAGGSFLPGSTLMWCMVFGGIGYLLPDILLTRMVKRRQKRMQKSIPDAIDLLVICVDAGLGLDQALLRIGQEIKASHRELHEEFMQINLEQRAGKPRLDAWQSLADRTKLQEFASLVTMLTQTDRFGTPIVRALSHFAEEIRTKRRQRAEEAAAKTKIKILFPLVLFIFPCIFIVLIGPAVLQLMQTLGQQ
;
A
#
# COMPACT_ATOMS: atom_id res chain seq x y z
N MET A 1 -13.23 -24.06 30.67
CA MET A 1 -13.03 -22.64 30.94
C MET A 1 -11.79 -22.09 30.26
N ASP A 2 -10.81 -22.92 29.97
CA ASP A 2 -9.49 -22.49 29.44
C ASP A 2 -9.51 -21.96 28.00
N LEU A 3 -10.39 -22.52 27.15
CA LEU A 3 -10.47 -22.09 25.73
C LEU A 3 -10.94 -20.63 25.55
N ILE A 4 -11.89 -20.18 26.38
CA ILE A 4 -12.42 -18.80 26.35
C ILE A 4 -11.35 -17.82 26.85
N PHE A 5 -10.54 -18.24 27.83
CA PHE A 5 -9.43 -17.45 28.35
C PHE A 5 -8.33 -17.26 27.31
N TYR A 6 -7.99 -18.31 26.54
CA TYR A 6 -7.01 -18.26 25.45
C TYR A 6 -7.47 -17.41 24.27
N ILE A 7 -8.75 -17.50 23.91
CA ILE A 7 -9.34 -16.62 22.87
C ILE A 7 -9.30 -15.16 23.36
N GLY A 8 -9.58 -14.89 24.64
CA GLY A 8 -9.50 -13.55 25.20
C GLY A 8 -8.09 -12.95 25.14
N ILE A 9 -7.06 -13.71 25.48
CA ILE A 9 -5.66 -13.29 25.40
C ILE A 9 -5.24 -13.07 23.94
N GLY A 10 -5.61 -13.98 23.04
CA GLY A 10 -5.35 -13.82 21.59
C GLY A 10 -5.98 -12.56 21.01
N VAL A 11 -7.21 -12.24 21.39
CA VAL A 11 -7.92 -11.01 21.01
C VAL A 11 -7.22 -9.77 21.63
N MET A 12 -6.77 -9.85 22.88
CA MET A 12 -6.05 -8.76 23.53
C MET A 12 -4.71 -8.45 22.87
N VAL A 13 -3.94 -9.49 22.51
CA VAL A 13 -2.67 -9.34 21.78
C VAL A 13 -2.91 -8.80 20.36
N ALA A 14 -3.91 -9.33 19.65
CA ALA A 14 -4.30 -8.83 18.33
C ALA A 14 -4.77 -7.35 18.41
N SER A 15 -5.51 -6.99 19.45
CA SER A 15 -5.94 -5.61 19.72
C SER A 15 -4.74 -4.69 20.04
N LEU A 16 -3.75 -5.15 20.80
CA LEU A 16 -2.55 -4.38 21.15
C LEU A 16 -1.65 -4.16 19.92
N VAL A 17 -1.51 -5.19 19.08
CA VAL A 17 -0.80 -5.09 17.78
C VAL A 17 -1.59 -4.19 16.81
N ALA A 18 -2.91 -4.31 16.76
CA ALA A 18 -3.78 -3.42 15.96
C ALA A 18 -3.69 -1.97 16.44
N LEU A 19 -3.62 -1.73 17.75
CA LEU A 19 -3.45 -0.40 18.34
C LEU A 19 -2.06 0.18 18.03
N ALA A 20 -1.02 -0.62 18.07
CA ALA A 20 0.34 -0.23 17.66
C ALA A 20 0.42 0.12 16.16
N CYS A 21 -0.36 -0.57 15.33
CA CYS A 21 -0.49 -0.30 13.89
C CYS A 21 -1.56 0.75 13.56
N ALA A 22 -2.43 1.13 14.50
CA ALA A 22 -3.51 2.11 14.31
C ALA A 22 -3.04 3.46 13.74
N PRO A 23 -1.91 4.07 14.16
CA PRO A 23 -1.42 5.33 13.60
C PRO A 23 -1.04 5.23 12.11
N LEU A 24 -0.78 4.02 11.59
CA LEU A 24 -0.59 3.78 10.16
C LEU A 24 -1.92 3.80 9.38
N PHE A 25 -3.01 3.34 10.01
CA PHE A 25 -4.34 3.21 9.38
C PHE A 25 -5.24 4.43 9.58
N LEU A 26 -5.16 5.08 10.74
CA LEU A 26 -5.93 6.27 11.04
C LEU A 26 -5.36 7.47 10.27
N ARG A 27 -5.97 7.77 9.14
CA ARG A 27 -5.76 9.04 8.44
C ARG A 27 -6.47 10.12 9.26
N PRO A 28 -5.78 11.05 9.91
CA PRO A 28 -6.47 12.19 10.50
C PRO A 28 -7.11 12.98 9.35
N ALA A 29 -8.43 13.15 9.41
CA ALA A 29 -9.16 14.02 8.50
C ALA A 29 -8.56 15.43 8.58
N ARG A 30 -8.05 15.94 7.46
CA ARG A 30 -7.32 17.23 7.40
C ARG A 30 -8.18 18.45 7.76
N HIS A 31 -9.49 18.29 7.92
CA HIS A 31 -10.38 19.39 8.26
C HIS A 31 -10.25 19.88 9.70
N GLU A 32 -9.90 19.03 10.66
CA GLU A 32 -9.76 19.46 12.06
C GLU A 32 -8.46 20.24 12.35
N ARG A 33 -7.40 20.03 11.57
CA ARG A 33 -6.12 20.73 11.82
C ARG A 33 -6.15 22.22 11.46
N ARG A 34 -6.91 22.64 10.45
CA ARG A 34 -7.03 24.07 10.10
C ARG A 34 -7.82 24.86 11.13
N LEU A 35 -8.84 24.27 11.75
CA LEU A 35 -9.59 24.91 12.81
C LEU A 35 -8.77 25.00 14.11
N LEU A 36 -7.93 24.01 14.41
CA LEU A 36 -7.06 24.02 15.57
C LEU A 36 -5.85 24.96 15.42
N GLU A 37 -5.35 25.21 14.21
CA GLU A 37 -4.28 26.18 13.98
C GLU A 37 -4.76 27.62 14.13
N VAL A 38 -5.98 27.95 13.68
CA VAL A 38 -6.56 29.28 13.81
C VAL A 38 -6.91 29.60 15.27
N VAL A 39 -7.37 28.61 16.04
CA VAL A 39 -7.70 28.78 17.47
C VAL A 39 -6.44 28.80 18.36
N LYS A 40 -5.31 28.27 17.89
CA LYS A 40 -4.06 28.12 18.65
C LYS A 40 -3.15 29.36 18.59
N SER A 41 -3.51 30.35 17.76
CA SER A 41 -2.73 31.60 17.59
C SER A 41 -2.89 32.60 18.75
N GLU A 42 -3.79 32.36 19.70
CA GLU A 42 -4.13 33.41 20.70
C GLU A 42 -3.80 33.11 22.18
N ARG A 43 -3.13 32.00 22.55
CA ARG A 43 -2.69 31.85 23.96
C ARG A 43 -1.36 31.08 24.08
N PRO A 44 -0.32 31.69 24.65
CA PRO A 44 0.82 30.96 25.20
C PRO A 44 0.41 30.46 26.59
N ASP A 45 -0.19 29.29 26.70
CA ASP A 45 -0.46 28.72 28.02
C ASP A 45 0.17 27.33 28.18
N GLN A 46 0.72 27.14 29.34
CA GLN A 46 1.55 26.06 29.83
C GLN A 46 1.00 24.68 29.43
N ARG A 47 1.74 23.96 28.58
CA ARG A 47 1.47 22.55 28.26
C ARG A 47 1.68 21.71 29.52
N LYS A 48 0.60 21.28 30.16
CA LYS A 48 0.59 20.01 30.91
C LYS A 48 0.86 18.92 29.86
N ILE A 49 2.10 18.45 29.81
CA ILE A 49 2.50 17.30 29.00
C ILE A 49 1.64 16.15 29.49
N SER A 50 0.71 15.69 28.68
CA SER A 50 -0.13 14.53 29.01
C SER A 50 0.79 13.32 29.21
N GLU A 51 0.56 12.52 30.25
CA GLU A 51 1.32 11.27 30.51
C GLU A 51 1.44 10.40 29.25
N LYS A 52 0.45 10.45 28.37
CA LYS A 52 0.46 9.76 27.07
C LYS A 52 1.52 10.30 26.10
N GLU A 53 1.87 11.59 26.16
CA GLU A 53 2.94 12.18 25.34
C GLU A 53 4.32 11.78 25.88
N LEU A 54 4.47 11.71 27.20
CA LEU A 54 5.71 11.31 27.88
C LEU A 54 6.02 9.82 27.65
N VAL A 55 5.00 8.95 27.70
CA VAL A 55 5.14 7.52 27.37
C VAL A 55 5.48 7.35 25.90
N ARG A 56 4.85 8.12 25.01
CA ARG A 56 5.13 8.11 23.57
C ARG A 56 6.56 8.58 23.27
N GLU A 57 7.05 9.62 23.92
CA GLU A 57 8.43 10.09 23.75
C GLU A 57 9.46 9.08 24.27
N LYS A 58 9.21 8.46 25.42
CA LYS A 58 10.09 7.40 25.95
C LYS A 58 10.12 6.17 25.05
N VAL A 59 8.98 5.74 24.54
CA VAL A 59 8.89 4.61 23.56
C VAL A 59 9.61 4.96 22.25
N LEU A 60 9.47 6.19 21.76
CA LEU A 60 10.18 6.68 20.57
C LEU A 60 11.70 6.76 20.80
N ALA A 61 12.13 7.23 21.98
CA ALA A 61 13.54 7.28 22.33
C ALA A 61 14.15 5.88 22.46
N LEU A 62 13.44 4.95 23.10
CA LEU A 62 13.86 3.55 23.22
C LEU A 62 13.92 2.85 21.86
N ALA A 63 12.93 3.08 21.00
CA ALA A 63 12.90 2.54 19.64
C ALA A 63 14.06 3.07 18.78
N ARG A 64 14.41 4.36 18.91
CA ARG A 64 15.58 4.96 18.22
C ARG A 64 16.91 4.39 18.77
N ALA A 65 17.03 4.22 20.08
CA ALA A 65 18.23 3.65 20.71
C ALA A 65 18.43 2.18 20.34
N LEU A 66 17.37 1.39 20.26
CA LEU A 66 17.41 0.00 19.80
C LEU A 66 17.74 -0.08 18.31
N HIS A 67 17.16 0.82 17.50
CA HIS A 67 17.41 0.85 16.06
C HIS A 67 18.88 1.21 15.73
N SER A 68 19.49 2.14 16.46
CA SER A 68 20.91 2.51 16.30
C SER A 68 21.89 1.39 16.68
N ARG A 69 21.50 0.50 17.58
CA ARG A 69 22.35 -0.64 18.00
C ARG A 69 22.23 -1.88 17.13
N ILE A 70 21.07 -2.09 16.49
CA ILE A 70 20.77 -3.31 15.70
C ILE A 70 21.10 -3.12 14.21
N GLY A 71 21.71 -1.98 13.79
CA GLY A 71 22.34 -1.76 12.48
C GLY A 71 21.61 -2.45 11.30
N PHE A 72 20.30 -2.19 11.10
CA PHE A 72 19.59 -2.82 9.98
C PHE A 72 20.06 -2.25 8.64
N ALA A 73 20.85 -3.02 7.91
CA ALA A 73 21.38 -2.75 6.56
C ALA A 73 20.28 -2.63 5.46
N GLY A 74 19.10 -2.12 5.79
CA GLY A 74 17.95 -2.01 4.89
C GLY A 74 17.25 -0.64 4.89
N ASP A 75 17.86 0.37 5.51
CA ASP A 75 17.21 1.67 5.76
C ASP A 75 16.82 2.40 4.47
N ASP A 76 17.64 2.31 3.41
CA ASP A 76 17.35 2.98 2.13
C ASP A 76 16.22 2.28 1.34
N LYS A 77 16.15 0.95 1.37
CA LYS A 77 15.03 0.20 0.78
C LYS A 77 13.72 0.47 1.52
N LEU A 78 13.80 0.63 2.83
CA LEU A 78 12.65 0.94 3.68
C LEU A 78 12.16 2.37 3.44
N LYS A 79 13.07 3.34 3.36
CA LYS A 79 12.76 4.75 3.00
C LYS A 79 12.08 4.82 1.64
N GLY A 80 12.58 4.08 0.65
CA GLY A 80 11.96 3.97 -0.67
C GLY A 80 10.53 3.42 -0.62
N LYS A 81 10.27 2.35 0.16
CA LYS A 81 8.93 1.80 0.35
C LYS A 81 7.99 2.79 1.05
N LEU A 82 8.48 3.52 2.07
CA LEU A 82 7.70 4.53 2.79
C LEU A 82 7.33 5.72 1.90
N LEU A 83 8.26 6.19 1.07
CA LEU A 83 8.00 7.23 0.06
C LEU A 83 6.96 6.75 -0.96
N SER A 84 7.08 5.51 -1.45
CA SER A 84 6.10 4.91 -2.38
C SER A 84 4.73 4.72 -1.73
N ALA A 85 4.65 4.51 -0.40
CA ALA A 85 3.41 4.50 0.36
C ALA A 85 2.78 5.89 0.53
N GLY A 86 3.51 6.99 0.21
CA GLY A 86 3.08 8.36 0.44
C GLY A 86 3.23 8.83 1.88
N LEU A 87 4.07 8.15 2.66
CA LEU A 87 4.35 8.50 4.04
C LEU A 87 5.53 9.47 4.11
N ARG A 88 5.35 10.70 3.61
CA ARG A 88 6.41 11.73 3.48
C ARG A 88 6.70 12.53 4.76
N GLY A 89 5.93 12.35 5.83
CA GLY A 89 6.12 13.08 7.10
C GLY A 89 7.05 12.34 8.06
N SER A 90 8.00 13.04 8.72
CA SER A 90 8.87 12.45 9.74
C SER A 90 8.08 11.70 10.82
N ASN A 91 6.95 12.25 11.27
CA ASN A 91 6.08 11.62 12.26
C ASN A 91 5.51 10.27 11.83
N LYS A 92 5.28 10.07 10.51
CA LYS A 92 4.75 8.79 9.98
C LYS A 92 5.84 7.76 9.81
N MET A 93 7.04 8.22 9.48
CA MET A 93 8.23 7.39 9.41
C MET A 93 8.63 6.88 10.79
N ASP A 94 8.64 7.78 11.78
CA ASP A 94 8.88 7.44 13.19
C ASP A 94 7.80 6.48 13.74
N ALA A 95 6.53 6.68 13.39
CA ALA A 95 5.43 5.79 13.77
C ALA A 95 5.60 4.37 13.19
N TYR A 96 6.04 4.25 11.94
CA TYR A 96 6.32 2.94 11.35
C TYR A 96 7.53 2.26 12.01
N MET A 97 8.62 3.01 12.25
CA MET A 97 9.80 2.48 12.95
C MET A 97 9.43 1.99 14.35
N THR A 98 8.60 2.76 15.06
CA THR A 98 8.10 2.37 16.40
C THR A 98 7.24 1.10 16.31
N ALA A 99 6.32 1.02 15.36
CA ALA A 99 5.48 -0.16 15.15
C ALA A 99 6.31 -1.42 14.86
N ARG A 100 7.40 -1.29 14.09
CA ARG A 100 8.31 -2.39 13.75
C ARG A 100 9.05 -2.97 14.95
N VAL A 101 9.33 -2.14 15.97
CA VAL A 101 9.99 -2.57 17.21
C VAL A 101 8.97 -3.06 18.25
N VAL A 102 7.86 -2.36 18.38
CA VAL A 102 6.84 -2.66 19.40
C VAL A 102 6.04 -3.93 19.06
N ALA A 103 5.75 -4.17 17.78
CA ALA A 103 4.95 -5.33 17.38
C ALA A 103 5.58 -6.69 17.75
N PRO A 104 6.88 -6.97 17.49
CA PRO A 104 7.50 -8.22 17.92
C PRO A 104 7.61 -8.33 19.44
N LEU A 105 7.91 -7.22 20.15
CA LEU A 105 7.96 -7.21 21.63
C LEU A 105 6.60 -7.55 22.23
N ALA A 106 5.54 -6.94 21.71
CA ALA A 106 4.18 -7.27 22.11
C ALA A 106 3.81 -8.73 21.80
N GLY A 107 4.27 -9.25 20.65
CA GLY A 107 4.10 -10.65 20.28
C GLY A 107 4.78 -11.61 21.26
N ILE A 108 6.04 -11.35 21.63
CA ILE A 108 6.81 -12.15 22.59
C ILE A 108 6.15 -12.09 23.98
N ALA A 109 5.77 -10.90 24.44
CA ALA A 109 5.07 -10.74 25.71
C ALA A 109 3.73 -11.49 25.73
N GLY A 110 2.95 -11.42 24.65
CA GLY A 110 1.72 -12.19 24.52
C GLY A 110 1.92 -13.71 24.50
N GLY A 111 2.96 -14.17 23.81
CA GLY A 111 3.33 -15.59 23.75
C GLY A 111 3.73 -16.17 25.09
N SER A 112 4.29 -15.35 26.02
CA SER A 112 4.71 -15.81 27.36
C SER A 112 3.54 -16.14 28.29
N PHE A 113 2.34 -15.65 28.00
CA PHE A 113 1.14 -15.93 28.80
C PHE A 113 0.43 -17.23 28.42
N LEU A 114 0.81 -17.89 27.31
CA LEU A 114 0.17 -19.15 26.90
C LEU A 114 0.84 -20.34 27.61
N PRO A 115 0.04 -21.24 28.23
CA PRO A 115 0.54 -22.48 28.80
C PRO A 115 0.94 -23.45 27.69
N GLY A 116 1.97 -24.24 27.97
CA GLY A 116 2.58 -25.17 27.01
C GLY A 116 4.05 -24.80 26.79
N SER A 117 4.58 -25.10 25.62
CA SER A 117 5.95 -24.73 25.26
C SER A 117 6.04 -23.20 25.01
N THR A 118 6.24 -22.43 26.09
CA THR A 118 6.33 -20.96 26.08
C THR A 118 7.31 -20.47 25.01
N LEU A 119 8.42 -21.17 24.82
CA LEU A 119 9.44 -20.83 23.84
C LEU A 119 8.91 -20.93 22.39
N MET A 120 8.08 -21.94 22.08
CA MET A 120 7.46 -22.08 20.78
C MET A 120 6.47 -20.96 20.48
N TRP A 121 5.62 -20.61 21.46
CA TRP A 121 4.65 -19.52 21.30
C TRP A 121 5.30 -18.15 21.18
N CYS A 122 6.36 -17.87 21.95
CA CYS A 122 7.15 -16.66 21.81
C CYS A 122 7.80 -16.54 20.42
N MET A 123 8.33 -17.64 19.86
CA MET A 123 8.89 -17.65 18.50
C MET A 123 7.81 -17.36 17.43
N VAL A 124 6.65 -18.00 17.54
CA VAL A 124 5.56 -17.84 16.56
C VAL A 124 5.00 -16.41 16.61
N PHE A 125 4.62 -15.91 17.79
CA PHE A 125 4.04 -14.57 17.92
C PHE A 125 5.06 -13.46 17.70
N GLY A 126 6.31 -13.63 18.12
CA GLY A 126 7.39 -12.71 17.82
C GLY A 126 7.67 -12.62 16.32
N GLY A 127 7.72 -13.77 15.62
CA GLY A 127 7.88 -13.83 14.16
C GLY A 127 6.71 -13.18 13.40
N ILE A 128 5.48 -13.46 13.80
CA ILE A 128 4.28 -12.82 13.22
C ILE A 128 4.32 -11.30 13.48
N GLY A 129 4.65 -10.86 14.69
CA GLY A 129 4.78 -9.45 15.05
C GLY A 129 5.84 -8.72 14.22
N TYR A 130 6.93 -9.38 13.88
CA TYR A 130 7.98 -8.81 13.02
C TYR A 130 7.57 -8.69 11.55
N LEU A 131 6.88 -9.69 11.01
CA LEU A 131 6.44 -9.73 9.61
C LEU A 131 5.23 -8.82 9.33
N LEU A 132 4.36 -8.64 10.31
CA LEU A 132 3.08 -7.95 10.16
C LEU A 132 3.23 -6.50 9.67
N PRO A 133 4.09 -5.62 10.23
CA PRO A 133 4.24 -4.24 9.76
C PRO A 133 4.78 -4.16 8.33
N ASP A 134 5.69 -5.06 7.90
CA ASP A 134 6.22 -5.06 6.53
C ASP A 134 5.17 -5.52 5.50
N ILE A 135 4.36 -6.52 5.85
CA ILE A 135 3.22 -6.97 5.03
C ILE A 135 2.19 -5.84 4.88
N LEU A 136 1.86 -5.15 5.96
CA LEU A 136 0.92 -4.03 5.94
C LEU A 136 1.44 -2.88 5.09
N LEU A 137 2.72 -2.49 5.25
CA LEU A 137 3.35 -1.45 4.43
C LEU A 137 3.32 -1.83 2.95
N THR A 138 3.70 -3.05 2.62
CA THR A 138 3.71 -3.55 1.24
C THR A 138 2.29 -3.54 0.63
N ARG A 139 1.26 -3.91 1.41
CA ARG A 139 -0.13 -3.82 0.98
C ARG A 139 -0.58 -2.36 0.75
N MET A 140 -0.15 -1.43 1.61
CA MET A 140 -0.44 0.00 1.44
C MET A 140 0.20 0.56 0.17
N VAL A 141 1.48 0.25 -0.08
CA VAL A 141 2.19 0.63 -1.32
C VAL A 141 1.44 0.10 -2.55
N LYS A 142 1.13 -1.21 -2.59
CA LYS A 142 0.43 -1.83 -3.71
C LYS A 142 -0.97 -1.22 -3.94
N ARG A 143 -1.71 -0.93 -2.87
CA ARG A 143 -3.03 -0.28 -2.98
C ARG A 143 -2.92 1.14 -3.53
N ARG A 144 -1.92 1.92 -3.10
CA ARG A 144 -1.67 3.27 -3.62
C ARG A 144 -1.26 3.23 -5.08
N GLN A 145 -0.30 2.37 -5.43
CA GLN A 145 0.13 2.15 -6.82
C GLN A 145 -1.03 1.76 -7.73
N LYS A 146 -1.88 0.82 -7.29
CA LYS A 146 -3.05 0.40 -8.06
C LYS A 146 -4.07 1.53 -8.28
N ARG A 147 -4.26 2.43 -7.29
CA ARG A 147 -5.12 3.61 -7.46
C ARG A 147 -4.51 4.60 -8.44
N MET A 148 -3.22 4.93 -8.30
CA MET A 148 -2.53 5.79 -9.26
C MET A 148 -2.55 5.21 -10.68
N GLN A 149 -2.26 3.93 -10.83
CA GLN A 149 -2.28 3.25 -12.13
C GLN A 149 -3.63 3.34 -12.84
N LYS A 150 -4.74 3.33 -12.09
CA LYS A 150 -6.08 3.49 -12.65
C LYS A 150 -6.37 4.92 -13.12
N SER A 151 -5.74 5.92 -12.48
CA SER A 151 -5.97 7.34 -12.77
C SER A 151 -4.99 7.94 -13.77
N ILE A 152 -3.90 7.22 -14.11
CA ILE A 152 -2.92 7.69 -15.10
C ILE A 152 -3.56 7.98 -16.48
N PRO A 153 -4.41 7.11 -17.05
CA PRO A 153 -5.01 7.40 -18.35
C PRO A 153 -5.77 8.73 -18.37
N ASP A 154 -6.59 8.94 -17.36
CA ASP A 154 -7.42 10.15 -17.26
C ASP A 154 -6.55 11.41 -17.15
N ALA A 155 -5.44 11.34 -16.40
CA ALA A 155 -4.50 12.45 -16.26
C ALA A 155 -3.69 12.72 -17.54
N ILE A 156 -3.28 11.68 -18.26
CA ILE A 156 -2.57 11.82 -19.53
C ILE A 156 -3.49 12.40 -20.60
N ASP A 157 -4.75 12.00 -20.64
CA ASP A 157 -5.76 12.57 -21.56
C ASP A 157 -5.93 14.07 -21.32
N LEU A 158 -6.04 14.50 -20.06
CA LEU A 158 -6.07 15.92 -19.71
C LEU A 158 -4.76 16.63 -20.09
N LEU A 159 -3.61 15.95 -19.95
CA LEU A 159 -2.31 16.50 -20.33
C LEU A 159 -2.24 16.76 -21.84
N VAL A 160 -2.69 15.81 -22.65
CA VAL A 160 -2.79 15.97 -24.11
C VAL A 160 -3.65 17.19 -24.45
N ILE A 161 -4.85 17.30 -23.88
CA ILE A 161 -5.77 18.40 -24.14
C ILE A 161 -5.15 19.76 -23.77
N CYS A 162 -4.48 19.86 -22.62
CA CYS A 162 -3.86 21.11 -22.17
C CYS A 162 -2.66 21.51 -23.07
N VAL A 163 -1.84 20.54 -23.48
CA VAL A 163 -0.67 20.82 -24.33
C VAL A 163 -1.11 21.11 -25.77
N ASP A 164 -2.16 20.45 -26.27
CA ASP A 164 -2.74 20.73 -27.59
C ASP A 164 -3.37 22.13 -27.65
N ALA A 165 -3.95 22.59 -26.53
CA ALA A 165 -4.43 23.95 -26.39
C ALA A 165 -3.30 25.02 -26.26
N GLY A 166 -2.01 24.61 -26.36
CA GLY A 166 -0.85 25.50 -26.35
C GLY A 166 -0.27 25.77 -24.98
N LEU A 167 -0.72 25.12 -23.91
CA LEU A 167 -0.08 25.22 -22.60
C LEU A 167 1.26 24.50 -22.61
N GLY A 168 2.30 25.16 -22.07
CA GLY A 168 3.57 24.47 -21.79
C GLY A 168 3.37 23.30 -20.84
N LEU A 169 4.15 22.21 -21.00
CA LEU A 169 4.00 20.97 -20.23
C LEU A 169 3.96 21.19 -18.71
N ASP A 170 4.78 22.09 -18.19
CA ASP A 170 4.86 22.37 -16.75
C ASP A 170 3.60 23.10 -16.24
N GLN A 171 3.05 24.02 -17.04
CA GLN A 171 1.78 24.69 -16.75
C GLN A 171 0.59 23.71 -16.87
N ALA A 172 0.59 22.87 -17.89
CA ALA A 172 -0.39 21.80 -18.07
C ALA A 172 -0.41 20.86 -16.84
N LEU A 173 0.78 20.42 -16.37
CA LEU A 173 0.92 19.57 -15.20
C LEU A 173 0.35 20.21 -13.92
N LEU A 174 0.63 21.52 -13.70
CA LEU A 174 0.10 22.27 -12.57
C LEU A 174 -1.43 22.35 -12.64
N ARG A 175 -1.98 22.69 -13.82
CA ARG A 175 -3.43 22.80 -14.05
C ARG A 175 -4.13 21.48 -13.79
N ILE A 176 -3.64 20.39 -14.39
CA ILE A 176 -4.20 19.06 -14.21
C ILE A 176 -4.09 18.61 -12.76
N GLY A 177 -2.93 18.84 -12.13
CA GLY A 177 -2.76 18.53 -10.73
C GLY A 177 -3.82 19.16 -9.85
N GLN A 178 -4.24 20.39 -10.13
CA GLN A 178 -5.34 21.05 -9.42
C GLN A 178 -6.70 20.46 -9.72
N GLU A 179 -6.97 20.13 -11.00
CA GLU A 179 -8.24 19.58 -11.47
C GLU A 179 -8.52 18.21 -10.88
N ILE A 180 -7.53 17.32 -10.91
CA ILE A 180 -7.67 15.93 -10.41
C ILE A 180 -7.65 15.80 -8.89
N LYS A 181 -7.54 16.91 -8.14
CA LYS A 181 -7.44 16.91 -6.68
C LYS A 181 -8.60 16.21 -5.98
N ALA A 182 -9.81 16.38 -6.49
CA ALA A 182 -11.02 15.79 -5.91
C ALA A 182 -11.15 14.29 -6.26
N SER A 183 -10.84 13.93 -7.51
CA SER A 183 -11.04 12.57 -8.04
C SER A 183 -9.84 11.65 -7.79
N HIS A 184 -8.62 12.14 -7.93
CA HIS A 184 -7.38 11.34 -7.90
C HIS A 184 -6.32 11.94 -6.98
N ARG A 185 -6.57 11.90 -5.69
CA ARG A 185 -5.74 12.55 -4.68
C ARG A 185 -4.28 12.10 -4.70
N GLU A 186 -4.01 10.79 -4.88
CA GLU A 186 -2.66 10.26 -4.89
C GLU A 186 -1.83 10.83 -6.05
N LEU A 187 -2.46 10.99 -7.20
CA LEU A 187 -1.81 11.53 -8.39
C LEU A 187 -1.62 13.04 -8.29
N HIS A 188 -2.61 13.76 -7.75
CA HIS A 188 -2.48 15.18 -7.41
C HIS A 188 -1.25 15.44 -6.53
N GLU A 189 -1.07 14.65 -5.46
CA GLU A 189 0.07 14.82 -4.54
C GLU A 189 1.42 14.63 -5.26
N GLU A 190 1.52 13.72 -6.24
CA GLU A 190 2.73 13.49 -7.02
C GLU A 190 2.98 14.62 -8.03
N PHE A 191 1.95 15.09 -8.74
CA PHE A 191 2.10 16.18 -9.70
C PHE A 191 2.46 17.51 -9.02
N MET A 192 1.85 17.79 -7.87
CA MET A 192 2.26 18.96 -7.08
C MET A 192 3.70 18.85 -6.58
N GLN A 193 4.18 17.65 -6.30
CA GLN A 193 5.56 17.43 -5.88
C GLN A 193 6.55 17.71 -7.01
N ILE A 194 6.27 17.31 -8.26
CA ILE A 194 7.09 17.65 -9.42
C ILE A 194 7.24 19.18 -9.53
N ASN A 195 6.09 19.87 -9.44
CA ASN A 195 6.08 21.34 -9.54
C ASN A 195 6.90 21.99 -8.41
N LEU A 196 6.84 21.45 -7.19
CA LEU A 196 7.64 21.90 -6.06
C LEU A 196 9.14 21.67 -6.30
N GLU A 197 9.54 20.50 -6.82
CA GLU A 197 10.92 20.16 -7.13
C GLU A 197 11.49 21.08 -8.23
N GLN A 198 10.71 21.36 -9.28
CA GLN A 198 11.10 22.28 -10.34
C GLN A 198 11.27 23.72 -9.82
N ARG A 199 10.34 24.21 -8.98
CA ARG A 199 10.47 25.53 -8.33
C ARG A 199 11.67 25.63 -7.39
N ALA A 200 12.10 24.49 -6.82
CA ALA A 200 13.30 24.40 -6.02
C ALA A 200 14.61 24.36 -6.87
N GLY A 201 14.51 24.51 -8.20
CA GLY A 201 15.64 24.56 -9.12
C GLY A 201 16.05 23.20 -9.70
N LYS A 202 15.29 22.14 -9.46
CA LYS A 202 15.60 20.83 -10.04
C LYS A 202 15.30 20.81 -11.54
N PRO A 203 16.22 20.29 -12.39
CA PRO A 203 15.97 20.13 -13.81
C PRO A 203 14.69 19.38 -14.09
N ARG A 204 13.96 19.77 -15.14
CA ARG A 204 12.66 19.24 -15.51
C ARG A 204 12.64 17.72 -15.62
N LEU A 205 13.54 17.14 -16.40
CA LEU A 205 13.64 15.70 -16.60
C LEU A 205 13.98 14.95 -15.31
N ASP A 206 14.82 15.52 -14.45
CA ASP A 206 15.18 14.92 -13.15
C ASP A 206 13.99 14.91 -12.18
N ALA A 207 13.12 15.94 -12.23
CA ALA A 207 11.90 15.97 -11.43
C ALA A 207 10.92 14.87 -11.87
N TRP A 208 10.77 14.66 -13.19
CA TRP A 208 9.98 13.56 -13.73
C TRP A 208 10.58 12.18 -13.43
N GLN A 209 11.92 12.04 -13.52
CA GLN A 209 12.61 10.81 -13.13
C GLN A 209 12.36 10.49 -11.66
N SER A 210 12.40 11.49 -10.79
CA SER A 210 12.09 11.32 -9.37
C SER A 210 10.65 10.85 -9.12
N LEU A 211 9.69 11.28 -9.95
CA LEU A 211 8.33 10.75 -9.91
C LEU A 211 8.31 9.24 -10.20
N ALA A 212 8.97 8.82 -11.29
CA ALA A 212 9.06 7.41 -11.66
C ALA A 212 9.71 6.57 -10.54
N ASP A 213 10.80 7.06 -9.97
CA ASP A 213 11.55 6.38 -8.90
C ASP A 213 10.76 6.29 -7.59
N ARG A 214 9.96 7.30 -7.26
CA ARG A 214 9.12 7.33 -6.05
C ARG A 214 7.90 6.43 -6.17
N THR A 215 7.24 6.46 -7.32
CA THR A 215 6.00 5.71 -7.54
C THR A 215 6.24 4.26 -7.88
N LYS A 216 7.38 3.96 -8.52
CA LYS A 216 7.76 2.65 -9.07
C LYS A 216 6.68 2.08 -9.99
N LEU A 217 6.01 2.96 -10.74
CA LEU A 217 5.04 2.60 -11.76
C LEU A 217 5.70 2.63 -13.14
N GLN A 218 5.53 1.54 -13.89
CA GLN A 218 6.13 1.40 -15.21
C GLN A 218 5.60 2.44 -16.19
N GLU A 219 4.34 2.86 -16.05
CA GLU A 219 3.74 3.89 -16.89
C GLU A 219 4.46 5.23 -16.75
N PHE A 220 4.85 5.62 -15.55
CA PHE A 220 5.64 6.83 -15.36
C PHE A 220 7.07 6.70 -15.87
N ALA A 221 7.70 5.54 -15.69
CA ALA A 221 9.02 5.29 -16.28
C ALA A 221 8.99 5.38 -17.81
N SER A 222 7.97 4.79 -18.44
CA SER A 222 7.75 4.90 -19.90
C SER A 222 7.49 6.36 -20.34
N LEU A 223 6.69 7.11 -19.58
CA LEU A 223 6.42 8.53 -19.83
C LEU A 223 7.72 9.36 -19.79
N VAL A 224 8.54 9.16 -18.76
CA VAL A 224 9.83 9.86 -18.62
C VAL A 224 10.77 9.53 -19.76
N THR A 225 10.86 8.26 -20.14
CA THR A 225 11.67 7.83 -21.30
C THR A 225 11.21 8.52 -22.58
N MET A 226 9.90 8.55 -22.84
CA MET A 226 9.29 9.22 -24.00
C MET A 226 9.59 10.73 -23.95
N LEU A 227 9.41 11.41 -22.82
CA LEU A 227 9.71 12.84 -22.67
C LEU A 227 11.20 13.14 -22.92
N THR A 228 12.09 12.29 -22.40
CA THR A 228 13.54 12.44 -22.60
C THR A 228 13.91 12.29 -24.09
N GLN A 229 13.30 11.34 -24.79
CA GLN A 229 13.50 11.16 -26.23
C GLN A 229 12.95 12.34 -27.01
N THR A 230 11.76 12.80 -26.69
CA THR A 230 11.12 13.95 -27.34
C THR A 230 11.96 15.22 -27.20
N ASP A 231 12.50 15.45 -26.02
CA ASP A 231 13.37 16.60 -25.72
C ASP A 231 14.68 16.54 -26.55
N ARG A 232 15.27 15.34 -26.68
CA ARG A 232 16.52 15.13 -27.44
C ARG A 232 16.35 15.27 -28.94
N PHE A 233 15.25 14.77 -29.49
CA PHE A 233 15.02 14.70 -30.96
C PHE A 233 14.18 15.86 -31.48
N GLY A 234 13.68 16.77 -30.63
CA GLY A 234 12.87 17.92 -31.02
C GLY A 234 11.53 17.56 -31.64
N THR A 235 11.02 16.36 -31.36
CA THR A 235 9.72 15.94 -31.88
C THR A 235 8.57 16.69 -31.20
N PRO A 236 7.44 16.96 -31.91
CA PRO A 236 6.29 17.65 -31.29
C PRO A 236 5.76 16.87 -30.08
N ILE A 237 5.87 17.47 -28.90
CA ILE A 237 5.46 16.86 -27.62
C ILE A 237 4.00 16.40 -27.63
N VAL A 238 3.12 17.16 -28.30
CA VAL A 238 1.68 16.82 -28.46
C VAL A 238 1.50 15.45 -29.09
N ARG A 239 2.20 15.20 -30.21
CA ARG A 239 2.09 13.91 -30.92
C ARG A 239 2.61 12.75 -30.07
N ALA A 240 3.73 12.94 -29.39
CA ALA A 240 4.30 11.93 -28.50
C ALA A 240 3.35 11.60 -27.34
N LEU A 241 2.76 12.62 -26.70
CA LEU A 241 1.78 12.45 -25.64
C LEU A 241 0.48 11.79 -26.11
N SER A 242 -0.03 12.16 -27.29
CA SER A 242 -1.24 11.55 -27.87
C SER A 242 -1.03 10.07 -28.16
N HIS A 243 0.12 9.70 -28.75
CA HIS A 243 0.48 8.30 -28.96
C HIS A 243 0.62 7.53 -27.64
N PHE A 244 1.25 8.15 -26.65
CA PHE A 244 1.39 7.55 -25.33
C PHE A 244 0.03 7.36 -24.62
N ALA A 245 -0.89 8.31 -24.76
CA ALA A 245 -2.26 8.19 -24.25
C ALA A 245 -2.97 6.96 -24.83
N GLU A 246 -2.86 6.77 -26.15
CA GLU A 246 -3.46 5.61 -26.83
C GLU A 246 -2.83 4.28 -26.38
N GLU A 247 -1.52 4.24 -26.21
CA GLU A 247 -0.81 3.08 -25.65
C GLU A 247 -1.33 2.73 -24.25
N ILE A 248 -1.49 3.72 -23.38
CA ILE A 248 -1.99 3.53 -22.01
C ILE A 248 -3.45 3.04 -22.01
N ARG A 249 -4.31 3.57 -22.88
CA ARG A 249 -5.69 3.10 -23.05
C ARG A 249 -5.72 1.64 -23.51
N THR A 250 -4.91 1.29 -24.50
CA THR A 250 -4.77 -0.07 -25.00
C THR A 250 -4.31 -1.03 -23.91
N LYS A 251 -3.28 -0.66 -23.12
CA LYS A 251 -2.82 -1.44 -21.98
C LYS A 251 -3.91 -1.61 -20.91
N ARG A 252 -4.72 -0.57 -20.66
CA ARG A 252 -5.86 -0.67 -19.74
C ARG A 252 -6.89 -1.70 -20.22
N ARG A 253 -7.22 -1.68 -21.51
CA ARG A 253 -8.13 -2.66 -22.13
C ARG A 253 -7.58 -4.08 -22.05
N GLN A 254 -6.32 -4.29 -22.42
CA GLN A 254 -5.66 -5.60 -22.34
C GLN A 254 -5.68 -6.17 -20.93
N ARG A 255 -5.39 -5.35 -19.89
CA ARG A 255 -5.48 -5.78 -18.48
C ARG A 255 -6.89 -6.19 -18.08
N ALA A 256 -7.91 -5.52 -18.59
CA ALA A 256 -9.31 -5.88 -18.33
C ALA A 256 -9.66 -7.23 -19.01
N GLU A 257 -9.22 -7.43 -20.25
CA GLU A 257 -9.39 -8.69 -20.99
C GLU A 257 -8.65 -9.86 -20.33
N GLU A 258 -7.40 -9.64 -19.85
CA GLU A 258 -6.66 -10.64 -19.06
C GLU A 258 -7.36 -11.00 -17.74
N ALA A 259 -7.91 -9.99 -17.05
CA ALA A 259 -8.63 -10.22 -15.80
C ALA A 259 -9.92 -11.05 -16.06
N ALA A 260 -10.63 -10.76 -17.14
CA ALA A 260 -11.80 -11.53 -17.57
C ALA A 260 -11.43 -12.97 -17.96
N ALA A 261 -10.35 -13.17 -18.72
CA ALA A 261 -9.86 -14.49 -19.08
C ALA A 261 -9.47 -15.33 -17.84
N LYS A 262 -8.76 -14.74 -16.88
CA LYS A 262 -8.41 -15.39 -15.61
C LYS A 262 -9.64 -15.78 -14.79
N THR A 263 -10.73 -15.04 -14.90
CA THR A 263 -11.99 -15.35 -14.21
C THR A 263 -12.65 -16.60 -14.78
N LYS A 264 -12.61 -16.81 -16.10
CA LYS A 264 -13.12 -18.04 -16.73
C LYS A 264 -12.46 -19.30 -16.16
N ILE A 265 -11.12 -19.26 -16.01
CA ILE A 265 -10.35 -20.40 -15.44
C ILE A 265 -10.69 -20.60 -13.96
N LYS A 266 -10.89 -19.53 -13.19
CA LYS A 266 -11.25 -19.63 -11.77
C LYS A 266 -12.62 -20.25 -11.53
N ILE A 267 -13.57 -20.08 -12.44
CA ILE A 267 -14.90 -20.69 -12.36
C ILE A 267 -14.84 -22.19 -12.65
N LEU A 268 -13.92 -22.62 -13.50
CA LEU A 268 -13.73 -24.03 -13.85
C LEU A 268 -13.35 -24.87 -12.61
N PHE A 269 -12.52 -24.34 -11.72
CA PHE A 269 -12.05 -25.06 -10.53
C PHE A 269 -13.17 -25.52 -9.58
N PRO A 270 -14.08 -24.67 -9.11
CA PRO A 270 -15.22 -25.11 -8.32
C PRO A 270 -16.15 -26.06 -9.08
N LEU A 271 -16.36 -25.80 -10.37
CA LEU A 271 -17.21 -26.64 -11.20
C LEU A 271 -16.69 -28.08 -11.25
N VAL A 272 -15.40 -28.27 -11.53
CA VAL A 272 -14.78 -29.59 -11.53
C VAL A 272 -14.80 -30.21 -10.13
N LEU A 273 -14.47 -29.44 -9.08
CA LEU A 273 -14.40 -29.93 -7.71
C LEU A 273 -15.75 -30.43 -7.17
N PHE A 274 -16.86 -29.80 -7.55
CA PHE A 274 -18.18 -30.15 -7.07
C PHE A 274 -18.94 -31.10 -8.00
N ILE A 275 -18.86 -30.88 -9.32
CA ILE A 275 -19.62 -31.70 -10.27
C ILE A 275 -18.98 -33.06 -10.47
N PHE A 276 -17.64 -33.14 -10.53
CA PHE A 276 -16.95 -34.40 -10.78
C PHE A 276 -17.24 -35.46 -9.70
N PRO A 277 -17.14 -35.21 -8.37
CA PRO A 277 -17.52 -36.19 -7.36
C PRO A 277 -18.99 -36.60 -7.43
N CYS A 278 -19.89 -35.66 -7.74
CA CYS A 278 -21.31 -35.93 -7.83
C CYS A 278 -21.64 -36.90 -8.97
N ILE A 279 -21.03 -36.70 -10.14
CA ILE A 279 -21.20 -37.62 -11.28
C ILE A 279 -20.59 -39.01 -10.95
N PHE A 280 -19.46 -39.04 -10.25
CA PHE A 280 -18.83 -40.30 -9.85
C PHE A 280 -19.71 -41.11 -8.91
N ILE A 281 -20.33 -40.46 -7.93
CA ILE A 281 -21.24 -41.12 -6.98
C ILE A 281 -22.49 -41.69 -7.71
N VAL A 282 -23.03 -40.94 -8.66
CA VAL A 282 -24.20 -41.37 -9.43
C VAL A 282 -23.92 -42.55 -10.37
N LEU A 283 -22.70 -42.52 -11.01
CA LEU A 283 -22.33 -43.59 -11.95
C LEU A 283 -21.82 -44.85 -11.24
N ILE A 284 -20.99 -44.73 -10.22
CA ILE A 284 -20.38 -45.88 -9.55
C ILE A 284 -21.26 -46.45 -8.46
N GLY A 285 -22.11 -45.61 -7.83
CA GLY A 285 -22.98 -46.02 -6.75
C GLY A 285 -23.81 -47.26 -7.04
N PRO A 286 -24.56 -47.35 -8.16
CA PRO A 286 -25.32 -48.53 -8.51
C PRO A 286 -24.47 -49.77 -8.74
N ALA A 287 -23.29 -49.60 -9.37
CA ALA A 287 -22.37 -50.72 -9.64
C ALA A 287 -21.80 -51.33 -8.35
N VAL A 288 -21.42 -50.49 -7.38
CA VAL A 288 -20.91 -50.92 -6.07
C VAL A 288 -22.02 -51.65 -5.26
N LEU A 289 -23.25 -51.16 -5.28
CA LEU A 289 -24.36 -51.80 -4.61
C LEU A 289 -24.66 -53.16 -5.20
N GLN A 290 -24.67 -53.32 -6.50
CA GLN A 290 -24.87 -54.64 -7.14
C GLN A 290 -23.74 -55.60 -6.79
N LEU A 291 -22.47 -55.14 -6.81
CA LEU A 291 -21.34 -55.98 -6.43
C LEU A 291 -21.41 -56.45 -4.98
N MET A 292 -21.80 -55.55 -4.05
CA MET A 292 -21.98 -55.93 -2.65
C MET A 292 -23.11 -56.95 -2.44
N GLN A 293 -24.20 -56.83 -3.18
CA GLN A 293 -25.32 -57.78 -3.13
C GLN A 293 -24.89 -59.17 -3.64
N THR A 294 -24.12 -59.23 -4.71
CA THR A 294 -23.63 -60.50 -5.30
C THR A 294 -22.61 -61.18 -4.40
N LEU A 295 -21.72 -60.43 -3.75
CA LEU A 295 -20.74 -61.02 -2.81
C LEU A 295 -21.32 -61.39 -1.46
N GLY A 296 -22.42 -60.78 -1.03
CA GLY A 296 -23.09 -61.15 0.23
C GLY A 296 -24.07 -62.33 0.13
N GLN A 297 -24.24 -62.91 -1.06
CA GLN A 297 -25.05 -64.10 -1.30
C GLN A 297 -24.22 -65.39 -1.40
N GLN A 298 -22.92 -65.33 -1.26
CA GLN A 298 -22.02 -66.50 -1.11
C GLN A 298 -21.65 -66.70 0.36
#